data_2a7d9a4294f8cdbbd5a8cb46edc29c9b
#
_entry.id   2a7d9a4294f8cdbbd5a8cb46edc29c9b
#
_cell.length_a   1.000
_cell.length_b   1.000
_cell.length_c   1.000
_cell.angle_alpha   90.00
_cell.angle_beta   90.00
_cell.angle_gamma   90.00
#
_symmetry.space_group_name_H-M   'P 1'
#
loop_
_entity.id
_entity.type
_entity.pdbx_description
1 polymer ?
#
loop_
_entity_poly.entity_id
_entity_poly.type
_entity_poly.pdbx_seq_one_letter_code
_entity_poly.pdbx_strand_id
1 'polypeptide(L)'
;MEGEIDAAMRAIQDAVRFLQSVCLHTQTNPQVLARLDALKTIAWQWPSIERRFTAHLVAEADPHQFGEACWREVLSLRLRITRAEANRRLRAARRFGPRRALTGEELPAELAHVAEAVADGRLGPEHENVIRKTLDRLPGWVDDATRDRIEADLTAHGSNLDADGLRKVAQHLVDLIDPDGAEPDEDLQQRRRSLVVGPQGADGMREVRGRVDPVTGALLDVVIAKHGAPHTRDGELDTRSQEQRNHDALRTALSIAVDSKEMG
;
A
#
# COMPACT_ATOMS: atom_id res chain seq x y z
N MET A 1 26.51 5.69 -24.68
CA MET A 1 25.52 5.67 -23.56
C MET A 1 24.07 5.76 -24.04
N GLU A 2 23.64 6.80 -24.80
CA GLU A 2 22.25 6.90 -25.27
C GLU A 2 21.84 5.68 -26.12
N GLY A 3 22.66 5.26 -27.06
CA GLY A 3 22.40 4.06 -27.88
C GLY A 3 22.39 2.73 -27.12
N GLU A 4 23.07 2.66 -25.99
CA GLU A 4 23.08 1.43 -25.14
C GLU A 4 21.79 1.28 -24.36
N ILE A 5 21.23 2.37 -23.85
CA ILE A 5 19.92 2.37 -23.17
C ILE A 5 18.82 1.98 -24.16
N ASP A 6 18.83 2.56 -25.35
CA ASP A 6 17.87 2.21 -26.41
C ASP A 6 17.99 0.77 -26.87
N ALA A 7 19.20 0.23 -26.94
CA ALA A 7 19.43 -1.18 -27.26
C ALA A 7 18.87 -2.09 -26.16
N ALA A 8 19.09 -1.74 -24.89
CA ALA A 8 18.53 -2.48 -23.76
C ALA A 8 16.99 -2.45 -23.74
N MET A 9 16.38 -1.28 -24.02
CA MET A 9 14.92 -1.18 -24.12
C MET A 9 14.34 -2.02 -25.25
N ARG A 10 15.00 -2.06 -26.40
CA ARG A 10 14.61 -2.95 -27.52
C ARG A 10 14.73 -4.42 -27.14
N ALA A 11 15.83 -4.82 -26.51
CA ALA A 11 16.02 -6.21 -26.06
C ALA A 11 14.93 -6.67 -25.07
N ILE A 12 14.53 -5.79 -24.14
CA ILE A 12 13.42 -6.06 -23.20
C ILE A 12 12.11 -6.25 -23.97
N GLN A 13 11.80 -5.37 -24.95
CA GLN A 13 10.59 -5.48 -25.75
C GLN A 13 10.56 -6.78 -26.58
N ASP A 14 11.70 -7.17 -27.14
CA ASP A 14 11.84 -8.43 -27.90
C ASP A 14 11.65 -9.64 -26.99
N ALA A 15 12.25 -9.63 -25.79
CA ALA A 15 12.08 -10.69 -24.81
C ALA A 15 10.62 -10.82 -24.35
N VAL A 16 9.93 -9.72 -24.11
CA VAL A 16 8.51 -9.73 -23.75
C VAL A 16 7.66 -10.31 -24.87
N ARG A 17 7.86 -9.89 -26.12
CA ARG A 17 7.15 -10.45 -27.29
C ARG A 17 7.40 -11.94 -27.46
N PHE A 18 8.65 -12.37 -27.30
CA PHE A 18 9.00 -13.79 -27.37
C PHE A 18 8.26 -14.59 -26.28
N LEU A 19 8.29 -14.14 -25.01
CA LEU A 19 7.63 -14.84 -23.91
C LEU A 19 6.10 -14.91 -24.09
N GLN A 20 5.48 -13.86 -24.67
CA GLN A 20 4.04 -13.87 -25.00
C GLN A 20 3.69 -14.90 -26.08
N SER A 21 4.63 -15.25 -26.98
CA SER A 21 4.41 -16.20 -28.08
C SER A 21 4.77 -17.65 -27.73
N VAL A 22 5.41 -17.89 -26.58
CA VAL A 22 5.88 -19.25 -26.20
C VAL A 22 4.71 -20.19 -25.98
N CYS A 23 4.78 -21.36 -26.63
CA CYS A 23 3.83 -22.44 -26.40
C CYS A 23 4.17 -23.16 -25.08
N LEU A 24 3.21 -23.25 -24.18
CA LEU A 24 3.39 -23.86 -22.86
C LEU A 24 2.99 -25.35 -22.81
N HIS A 25 2.36 -25.91 -23.87
CA HIS A 25 1.85 -27.26 -23.87
C HIS A 25 2.93 -28.35 -23.71
N THR A 26 4.18 -28.04 -24.02
CA THR A 26 5.32 -28.94 -23.86
C THR A 26 5.99 -28.87 -22.49
N GLN A 27 5.56 -27.95 -21.63
CA GLN A 27 6.14 -27.74 -20.32
C GLN A 27 5.37 -28.52 -19.24
N THR A 28 6.10 -29.08 -18.29
CA THR A 28 5.47 -29.64 -17.08
C THR A 28 5.03 -28.55 -16.11
N ASN A 29 4.03 -28.84 -15.27
CA ASN A 29 3.54 -27.87 -14.26
C ASN A 29 4.66 -27.32 -13.34
N PRO A 30 5.62 -28.13 -12.83
CA PRO A 30 6.75 -27.60 -12.07
C PRO A 30 7.63 -26.63 -12.87
N GLN A 31 7.86 -26.90 -14.17
CA GLN A 31 8.62 -26.00 -15.03
C GLN A 31 7.89 -24.67 -15.25
N VAL A 32 6.56 -24.70 -15.43
CA VAL A 32 5.74 -23.48 -15.56
C VAL A 32 5.81 -22.67 -14.27
N LEU A 33 5.69 -23.30 -13.11
CA LEU A 33 5.80 -22.63 -11.81
C LEU A 33 7.17 -21.97 -11.60
N ALA A 34 8.26 -22.66 -11.91
CA ALA A 34 9.61 -22.11 -11.83
C ALA A 34 9.81 -20.90 -12.76
N ARG A 35 9.16 -20.89 -13.93
CA ARG A 35 9.19 -19.73 -14.85
C ARG A 35 8.36 -18.57 -14.34
N LEU A 36 7.22 -18.83 -13.70
CA LEU A 36 6.42 -17.78 -13.04
C LEU A 36 7.22 -17.13 -11.91
N ASP A 37 7.97 -17.91 -11.15
CA ASP A 37 8.84 -17.39 -10.08
C ASP A 37 9.96 -16.50 -10.65
N ALA A 38 10.62 -16.94 -11.73
CA ALA A 38 11.62 -16.12 -12.42
C ALA A 38 11.02 -14.81 -13.00
N LEU A 39 9.83 -14.88 -13.60
CA LEU A 39 9.13 -13.70 -14.12
C LEU A 39 8.76 -12.73 -12.99
N LYS A 40 8.32 -13.26 -11.84
CA LYS A 40 8.02 -12.45 -10.66
C LYS A 40 9.27 -11.72 -10.16
N THR A 41 10.41 -12.42 -10.07
CA THR A 41 11.69 -11.80 -9.68
C THR A 41 12.07 -10.64 -10.60
N ILE A 42 11.97 -10.81 -11.91
CA ILE A 42 12.22 -9.75 -12.89
C ILE A 42 11.23 -8.59 -12.71
N ALA A 43 9.94 -8.88 -12.52
CA ALA A 43 8.93 -7.85 -12.29
C ALA A 43 9.17 -7.05 -11.00
N TRP A 44 9.72 -7.69 -9.97
CA TRP A 44 10.07 -7.03 -8.71
C TRP A 44 11.29 -6.12 -8.82
N GLN A 45 12.19 -6.38 -9.77
CA GLN A 45 13.33 -5.51 -10.06
C GLN A 45 12.92 -4.22 -10.79
N TRP A 46 11.83 -4.25 -11.55
CA TRP A 46 11.41 -3.13 -12.41
C TRP A 46 11.25 -1.78 -11.69
N PRO A 47 10.64 -1.72 -10.49
CA PRO A 47 10.52 -0.48 -9.75
C PRO A 47 11.85 0.20 -9.43
N SER A 48 12.94 -0.55 -9.22
CA SER A 48 14.27 0.04 -8.95
C SER A 48 14.78 0.85 -10.14
N ILE A 49 14.56 0.35 -11.34
CA ILE A 49 14.91 1.05 -12.59
C ILE A 49 14.08 2.32 -12.75
N GLU A 50 12.75 2.23 -12.63
CA GLU A 50 11.86 3.40 -12.72
C GLU A 50 12.22 4.49 -11.70
N ARG A 51 12.54 4.11 -10.47
CA ARG A 51 12.92 5.03 -9.39
C ARG A 51 14.22 5.75 -9.69
N ARG A 52 15.21 5.02 -10.21
CA ARG A 52 16.49 5.60 -10.61
C ARG A 52 16.29 6.66 -11.70
N PHE A 53 15.52 6.35 -12.75
CA PHE A 53 15.20 7.31 -13.82
C PHE A 53 14.39 8.50 -13.29
N THR A 54 13.40 8.25 -12.45
CA THR A 54 12.57 9.31 -11.86
C THR A 54 13.39 10.21 -10.93
N ALA A 55 14.24 9.64 -10.08
CA ALA A 55 15.10 10.39 -9.16
C ALA A 55 16.08 11.27 -9.95
N HIS A 56 16.71 10.71 -10.98
CA HIS A 56 17.60 11.47 -11.87
C HIS A 56 16.87 12.64 -12.56
N LEU A 57 15.71 12.36 -13.14
CA LEU A 57 14.92 13.38 -13.83
C LEU A 57 14.51 14.53 -12.89
N VAL A 58 14.08 14.20 -11.67
CA VAL A 58 13.68 15.21 -10.66
C VAL A 58 14.87 16.03 -10.17
N ALA A 59 16.06 15.44 -10.11
CA ALA A 59 17.26 16.11 -9.64
C ALA A 59 17.89 17.05 -10.70
N GLU A 60 17.83 16.69 -11.98
CA GLU A 60 18.58 17.35 -13.03
C GLU A 60 17.75 18.29 -13.92
N ALA A 61 16.41 18.22 -13.86
CA ALA A 61 15.56 18.97 -14.77
C ALA A 61 14.46 19.74 -14.04
N ASP A 62 13.88 20.72 -14.74
CA ASP A 62 12.74 21.52 -14.27
C ASP A 62 11.45 21.01 -14.97
N PRO A 63 10.34 20.79 -14.27
CA PRO A 63 9.07 20.37 -14.86
C PRO A 63 8.55 21.35 -15.93
N HIS A 64 8.90 22.63 -15.85
CA HIS A 64 8.54 23.64 -16.89
C HIS A 64 9.13 23.33 -18.26
N GLN A 65 10.26 22.63 -18.35
CA GLN A 65 10.84 22.17 -19.62
C GLN A 65 9.92 21.17 -20.35
N PHE A 66 8.99 20.55 -19.63
CA PHE A 66 8.00 19.61 -20.15
C PHE A 66 6.60 20.21 -20.28
N GLY A 67 6.47 21.53 -20.09
CA GLY A 67 5.23 22.29 -20.21
C GLY A 67 4.31 22.21 -19.00
N GLU A 68 4.80 21.73 -17.85
CA GLU A 68 3.99 21.52 -16.67
C GLU A 68 4.56 22.26 -15.44
N ALA A 69 3.69 22.62 -14.49
CA ALA A 69 4.08 23.35 -13.29
C ALA A 69 4.77 22.47 -12.22
N CYS A 70 4.60 21.15 -12.28
CA CYS A 70 5.18 20.23 -11.30
C CYS A 70 5.35 18.82 -11.85
N TRP A 71 6.26 18.06 -11.24
CA TRP A 71 6.57 16.68 -11.62
C TRP A 71 5.38 15.74 -11.59
N ARG A 72 4.42 15.96 -10.71
CA ARG A 72 3.18 15.17 -10.64
C ARG A 72 2.40 15.25 -11.97
N GLU A 73 2.27 16.45 -12.53
CA GLU A 73 1.57 16.66 -13.79
C GLU A 73 2.36 16.07 -14.97
N VAL A 74 3.69 16.30 -15.02
CA VAL A 74 4.56 15.70 -16.03
C VAL A 74 4.40 14.18 -16.07
N LEU A 75 4.57 13.50 -14.92
CA LEU A 75 4.46 12.05 -14.86
C LEU A 75 3.05 11.56 -15.17
N SER A 76 2.02 12.26 -14.68
CA SER A 76 0.62 11.89 -14.93
C SER A 76 0.30 11.88 -16.41
N LEU A 77 0.68 12.93 -17.13
CA LEU A 77 0.42 13.08 -18.56
C LEU A 77 1.29 12.16 -19.43
N ARG A 78 2.60 12.15 -19.18
CA ARG A 78 3.55 11.39 -20.01
C ARG A 78 3.40 9.89 -19.86
N LEU A 79 3.16 9.42 -18.64
CA LEU A 79 2.99 7.99 -18.34
C LEU A 79 1.53 7.54 -18.37
N ARG A 80 0.57 8.46 -18.60
CA ARG A 80 -0.88 8.19 -18.62
C ARG A 80 -1.38 7.49 -17.35
N ILE A 81 -0.90 8.00 -16.21
CA ILE A 81 -1.27 7.50 -14.88
C ILE A 81 -2.05 8.56 -14.11
N THR A 82 -2.75 8.14 -13.05
CA THR A 82 -3.45 9.10 -12.19
C THR A 82 -2.46 10.00 -11.43
N ARG A 83 -2.92 11.21 -11.04
CA ARG A 83 -2.12 12.11 -10.18
C ARG A 83 -1.75 11.46 -8.84
N ALA A 84 -2.62 10.60 -8.30
CA ALA A 84 -2.34 9.85 -7.08
C ALA A 84 -1.18 8.86 -7.29
N GLU A 85 -1.17 8.16 -8.41
CA GLU A 85 -0.09 7.24 -8.80
C GLU A 85 1.22 7.99 -9.08
N ALA A 86 1.16 9.11 -9.78
CA ALA A 86 2.33 9.97 -10.01
C ALA A 86 2.96 10.43 -8.67
N ASN A 87 2.14 10.89 -7.72
CA ASN A 87 2.62 11.24 -6.37
C ASN A 87 3.22 10.03 -5.64
N ARG A 88 2.63 8.84 -5.79
CA ARG A 88 3.18 7.61 -5.20
C ARG A 88 4.56 7.30 -5.75
N ARG A 89 4.76 7.38 -7.09
CA ARG A 89 6.05 7.15 -7.75
C ARG A 89 7.10 8.19 -7.36
N LEU A 90 6.75 9.46 -7.28
CA LEU A 90 7.65 10.52 -6.81
C LEU A 90 8.11 10.29 -5.36
N ARG A 91 7.21 9.91 -4.47
CA ARG A 91 7.58 9.56 -3.09
C ARG A 91 8.46 8.32 -3.03
N ALA A 92 8.16 7.30 -3.84
CA ALA A 92 8.97 6.09 -3.92
C ALA A 92 10.39 6.40 -4.49
N ALA A 93 10.49 7.21 -5.54
CA ALA A 93 11.78 7.63 -6.08
C ALA A 93 12.62 8.42 -5.07
N ARG A 94 11.99 9.26 -4.25
CA ARG A 94 12.68 10.01 -3.17
C ARG A 94 13.20 9.08 -2.07
N ARG A 95 12.44 8.05 -1.70
CA ARG A 95 12.73 7.19 -0.54
C ARG A 95 13.63 6.00 -0.87
N PHE A 96 13.47 5.42 -2.06
CA PHE A 96 14.15 4.21 -2.51
C PHE A 96 15.08 4.44 -3.70
N GLY A 97 15.09 5.63 -4.28
CA GLY A 97 16.01 6.01 -5.34
C GLY A 97 17.33 6.55 -4.79
N PRO A 98 18.37 6.63 -5.65
CA PRO A 98 19.63 7.27 -5.28
C PRO A 98 19.38 8.75 -4.94
N ARG A 99 20.08 9.25 -3.93
CA ARG A 99 20.05 10.65 -3.51
C ARG A 99 21.35 11.34 -3.94
N ARG A 100 21.36 12.67 -3.99
CA ARG A 100 22.58 13.45 -4.19
C ARG A 100 22.79 14.43 -3.05
N ALA A 101 24.04 14.49 -2.58
CA ALA A 101 24.49 15.54 -1.67
C ALA A 101 24.52 16.89 -2.41
N LEU A 102 24.54 17.99 -1.68
CA LEU A 102 24.75 19.33 -2.24
C LEU A 102 26.10 19.46 -2.99
N THR A 103 27.06 18.61 -2.67
CA THR A 103 28.36 18.48 -3.34
C THR A 103 28.30 17.74 -4.67
N GLY A 104 27.13 17.15 -5.03
CA GLY A 104 26.95 16.33 -6.23
C GLY A 104 27.29 14.86 -6.05
N GLU A 105 27.79 14.46 -4.88
CA GLU A 105 28.09 13.06 -4.54
C GLU A 105 26.80 12.23 -4.48
N GLU A 106 26.84 11.02 -5.02
CA GLU A 106 25.72 10.08 -4.97
C GLU A 106 25.63 9.44 -3.56
N LEU A 107 24.49 9.57 -2.94
CA LEU A 107 24.17 8.99 -1.63
C LEU A 107 23.22 7.80 -1.78
N PRO A 108 23.31 6.81 -0.86
CA PRO A 108 22.36 5.69 -0.85
C PRO A 108 20.92 6.18 -0.65
N ALA A 109 19.97 5.34 -1.00
CA ALA A 109 18.56 5.57 -0.72
C ALA A 109 18.32 5.81 0.78
N GLU A 110 17.18 6.44 1.12
CA GLU A 110 16.76 6.61 2.52
C GLU A 110 16.52 5.25 3.20
N LEU A 111 15.92 4.30 2.46
CA LEU A 111 15.75 2.90 2.86
C LEU A 111 16.65 2.03 1.96
N ALA A 112 17.93 1.97 2.32
CA ALA A 112 18.96 1.38 1.49
C ALA A 112 18.84 -0.15 1.38
N HIS A 113 18.55 -0.83 2.51
CA HIS A 113 18.40 -2.29 2.53
C HIS A 113 17.21 -2.75 1.70
N VAL A 114 16.07 -2.06 1.78
CA VAL A 114 14.90 -2.33 0.96
C VAL A 114 15.18 -2.04 -0.52
N ALA A 115 15.83 -0.91 -0.82
CA ALA A 115 16.15 -0.52 -2.20
C ALA A 115 17.04 -1.56 -2.89
N GLU A 116 18.07 -2.07 -2.20
CA GLU A 116 18.94 -3.15 -2.67
C GLU A 116 18.16 -4.45 -2.89
N ALA A 117 17.36 -4.88 -1.91
CA ALA A 117 16.58 -6.10 -2.00
C ALA A 117 15.55 -6.07 -3.14
N VAL A 118 14.96 -4.90 -3.44
CA VAL A 118 14.09 -4.71 -4.60
C VAL A 118 14.90 -4.76 -5.90
N ALA A 119 16.08 -4.16 -5.94
CA ALA A 119 16.96 -4.21 -7.12
C ALA A 119 17.41 -5.64 -7.44
N ASP A 120 17.60 -6.48 -6.42
CA ASP A 120 17.91 -7.91 -6.56
C ASP A 120 16.67 -8.76 -6.87
N GLY A 121 15.46 -8.22 -6.79
CA GLY A 121 14.21 -8.97 -6.97
C GLY A 121 13.85 -9.88 -5.79
N ARG A 122 14.44 -9.64 -4.61
CA ARG A 122 14.15 -10.38 -3.36
C ARG A 122 12.89 -9.89 -2.65
N LEU A 123 12.52 -8.62 -2.86
CA LEU A 123 11.32 -8.00 -2.28
C LEU A 123 10.37 -7.49 -3.36
N GLY A 124 9.09 -7.81 -3.20
CA GLY A 124 8.02 -7.24 -4.02
C GLY A 124 7.35 -6.02 -3.41
N PRO A 125 6.42 -5.38 -4.14
CA PRO A 125 5.75 -4.15 -3.70
C PRO A 125 4.98 -4.30 -2.38
N GLU A 126 4.45 -5.48 -2.09
CA GLU A 126 3.71 -5.74 -0.85
C GLU A 126 4.64 -5.80 0.36
N HIS A 127 5.81 -6.45 0.22
CA HIS A 127 6.86 -6.49 1.25
C HIS A 127 7.36 -5.09 1.56
N GLU A 128 7.72 -4.32 0.52
CA GLU A 128 8.12 -2.92 0.64
C GLU A 128 7.09 -2.08 1.40
N ASN A 129 5.80 -2.26 1.08
CA ASN A 129 4.73 -1.53 1.77
C ASN A 129 4.61 -1.92 3.25
N VAL A 130 4.83 -3.19 3.60
CA VAL A 130 4.86 -3.65 5.00
C VAL A 130 6.01 -2.99 5.73
N ILE A 131 7.24 -3.09 5.22
CA ILE A 131 8.44 -2.53 5.86
C ILE A 131 8.29 -1.02 6.03
N ARG A 132 7.94 -0.30 4.95
CA ARG A 132 7.74 1.14 5.00
C ARG A 132 6.71 1.56 6.06
N LYS A 133 5.53 0.91 6.10
CA LYS A 133 4.49 1.22 7.08
C LYS A 133 4.92 0.91 8.51
N THR A 134 5.75 -0.10 8.71
CA THR A 134 6.30 -0.45 10.01
C THR A 134 7.26 0.65 10.48
N LEU A 135 8.21 1.05 9.65
CA LEU A 135 9.14 2.12 9.96
C LEU A 135 8.44 3.47 10.19
N ASP A 136 7.39 3.77 9.41
CA ASP A 136 6.57 4.98 9.58
C ASP A 136 5.78 5.02 10.90
N ARG A 137 5.56 3.86 11.55
CA ARG A 137 4.84 3.73 12.83
C ARG A 137 5.75 3.73 14.04
N LEU A 138 7.05 3.54 13.86
CA LEU A 138 7.99 3.53 14.98
C LEU A 138 7.93 4.86 15.73
N PRO A 139 7.93 4.81 17.07
CA PRO A 139 7.96 6.00 17.90
C PRO A 139 9.11 6.95 17.56
N GLY A 140 8.90 8.24 17.78
CA GLY A 140 9.89 9.27 17.46
C GLY A 140 11.18 9.18 18.29
N TRP A 141 11.16 8.47 19.43
CA TRP A 141 12.34 8.24 20.26
C TRP A 141 13.26 7.12 19.76
N VAL A 142 12.82 6.32 18.79
CA VAL A 142 13.66 5.31 18.14
C VAL A 142 14.68 6.02 17.25
N ASP A 143 15.96 5.85 17.57
CA ASP A 143 17.07 6.49 16.85
C ASP A 143 17.26 5.90 15.45
N ASP A 144 18.00 6.65 14.61
CA ASP A 144 18.23 6.28 13.22
C ASP A 144 19.00 4.96 13.07
N ALA A 145 19.95 4.66 13.96
CA ALA A 145 20.72 3.43 13.92
C ALA A 145 19.85 2.20 14.26
N THR A 146 18.89 2.36 15.15
CA THR A 146 17.92 1.32 15.47
C THR A 146 16.91 1.16 14.30
N ARG A 147 16.48 2.26 13.66
CA ARG A 147 15.62 2.21 12.46
C ARG A 147 16.29 1.49 11.31
N ASP A 148 17.58 1.73 11.08
CA ASP A 148 18.38 1.06 10.05
C ASP A 148 18.48 -0.45 10.32
N ARG A 149 18.73 -0.86 11.56
CA ARG A 149 18.74 -2.28 11.95
C ARG A 149 17.38 -2.95 11.74
N ILE A 150 16.28 -2.28 12.12
CA ILE A 150 14.92 -2.78 11.90
C ILE A 150 14.64 -2.93 10.40
N GLU A 151 15.07 -1.98 9.58
CA GLU A 151 14.95 -2.07 8.13
C GLU A 151 15.69 -3.30 7.61
N ALA A 152 16.95 -3.48 8.01
CA ALA A 152 17.78 -4.62 7.60
C ALA A 152 17.14 -5.97 7.99
N ASP A 153 16.68 -6.10 9.24
CA ASP A 153 16.05 -7.31 9.77
C ASP A 153 14.75 -7.64 9.03
N LEU A 154 13.86 -6.66 8.86
CA LEU A 154 12.63 -6.85 8.12
C LEU A 154 12.88 -7.19 6.64
N THR A 155 13.91 -6.62 6.04
CA THR A 155 14.34 -6.93 4.67
C THR A 155 14.83 -8.37 4.55
N ALA A 156 15.64 -8.83 5.51
CA ALA A 156 16.11 -10.22 5.56
C ALA A 156 14.95 -11.21 5.73
N HIS A 157 14.01 -10.91 6.63
CA HIS A 157 12.80 -11.73 6.81
C HIS A 157 11.91 -11.73 5.57
N GLY A 158 11.69 -10.56 4.94
CA GLY A 158 10.87 -10.41 3.74
C GLY A 158 11.42 -11.14 2.53
N SER A 159 12.72 -11.38 2.47
CA SER A 159 13.35 -12.18 1.41
C SER A 159 12.99 -13.68 1.47
N ASN A 160 12.42 -14.16 2.59
CA ASN A 160 12.12 -15.56 2.83
C ASN A 160 10.64 -15.83 3.17
N LEU A 161 9.87 -14.78 3.43
CA LEU A 161 8.45 -14.87 3.81
C LEU A 161 7.59 -14.23 2.73
N ASP A 162 6.33 -14.63 2.68
CA ASP A 162 5.31 -13.85 1.99
C ASP A 162 4.97 -12.55 2.75
N ALA A 163 4.24 -11.65 2.12
CA ALA A 163 3.91 -10.36 2.72
C ALA A 163 3.03 -10.48 3.99
N ASP A 164 2.23 -11.54 4.12
CA ASP A 164 1.42 -11.77 5.30
C ASP A 164 2.24 -12.31 6.47
N GLY A 165 3.18 -13.20 6.21
CA GLY A 165 4.19 -13.66 7.16
C GLY A 165 5.07 -12.51 7.65
N LEU A 166 5.57 -11.69 6.73
CA LEU A 166 6.35 -10.50 7.07
C LEU A 166 5.55 -9.51 7.93
N ARG A 167 4.25 -9.33 7.65
CA ARG A 167 3.39 -8.44 8.46
C ARG A 167 3.28 -8.90 9.91
N LYS A 168 3.20 -10.22 10.14
CA LYS A 168 3.18 -10.78 11.51
C LYS A 168 4.50 -10.53 12.24
N VAL A 169 5.64 -10.75 11.58
CA VAL A 169 6.97 -10.46 12.13
C VAL A 169 7.10 -8.96 12.46
N ALA A 170 6.70 -8.11 11.52
CA ALA A 170 6.75 -6.65 11.69
C ALA A 170 5.88 -6.16 12.84
N GLN A 171 4.66 -6.74 13.01
CA GLN A 171 3.79 -6.39 14.13
C GLN A 171 4.42 -6.81 15.46
N HIS A 172 4.93 -8.04 15.54
CA HIS A 172 5.59 -8.53 16.76
C HIS A 172 6.81 -7.67 17.15
N LEU A 173 7.59 -7.22 16.15
CA LEU A 173 8.72 -6.33 16.37
C LEU A 173 8.25 -4.97 16.93
N VAL A 174 7.19 -4.39 16.39
CA VAL A 174 6.62 -3.13 16.92
C VAL A 174 6.14 -3.33 18.35
N ASP A 175 5.44 -4.43 18.65
CA ASP A 175 4.94 -4.73 19.99
C ASP A 175 6.08 -4.92 21.01
N LEU A 176 7.26 -5.40 20.58
CA LEU A 176 8.45 -5.51 21.43
C LEU A 176 9.13 -4.15 21.69
N ILE A 177 9.10 -3.25 20.71
CA ILE A 177 9.71 -1.92 20.82
C ILE A 177 8.83 -0.98 21.65
N ASP A 178 7.55 -1.05 21.42
CA ASP A 178 6.53 -0.19 22.05
C ASP A 178 5.39 -1.05 22.60
N PRO A 179 5.62 -1.77 23.73
CA PRO A 179 4.64 -2.69 24.30
C PRO A 179 3.33 -2.00 24.74
N ASP A 180 3.44 -0.76 25.19
CA ASP A 180 2.31 0.04 25.65
C ASP A 180 1.57 0.74 24.50
N GLY A 181 2.19 0.77 23.31
CA GLY A 181 1.70 1.50 22.15
C GLY A 181 1.78 3.02 22.32
N ALA A 182 1.60 3.74 21.23
CA ALA A 182 1.50 5.20 21.34
C ALA A 182 0.28 5.59 22.17
N GLU A 183 0.49 6.44 23.19
CA GLU A 183 -0.64 7.06 23.90
C GLU A 183 -1.64 7.62 22.88
N PRO A 184 -2.95 7.32 23.06
CA PRO A 184 -3.96 7.78 22.12
C PRO A 184 -3.95 9.31 22.08
N ASP A 185 -3.42 9.91 21.04
CA ASP A 185 -3.51 11.34 20.77
C ASP A 185 -4.96 11.67 20.40
N GLU A 186 -5.73 12.12 21.38
CA GLU A 186 -7.15 12.48 21.23
C GLU A 186 -7.34 13.57 20.18
N ASP A 187 -6.43 14.54 20.11
CA ASP A 187 -6.48 15.61 19.10
C ASP A 187 -6.27 15.05 17.70
N LEU A 188 -5.36 14.09 17.55
CA LEU A 188 -5.12 13.42 16.27
C LEU A 188 -6.30 12.53 15.89
N GLN A 189 -6.91 11.82 16.84
CA GLN A 189 -8.13 11.05 16.62
C GLN A 189 -9.27 11.95 16.15
N GLN A 190 -9.48 13.09 16.83
CA GLN A 190 -10.50 14.05 16.45
C GLN A 190 -10.29 14.63 15.05
N ARG A 191 -9.05 14.93 14.66
CA ARG A 191 -8.72 15.42 13.31
C ARG A 191 -8.87 14.36 12.23
N ARG A 192 -8.70 13.07 12.57
CA ARG A 192 -8.77 11.95 11.63
C ARG A 192 -10.16 11.36 11.47
N ARG A 193 -11.10 11.65 12.38
CA ARG A 193 -12.48 11.19 12.24
C ARG A 193 -13.11 11.75 10.97
N SER A 194 -13.79 10.90 10.24
CA SER A 194 -14.45 11.30 9.00
C SER A 194 -15.60 10.35 8.69
N LEU A 195 -16.63 10.84 8.08
CA LEU A 195 -17.71 10.07 7.50
C LEU A 195 -18.09 10.68 6.16
N VAL A 196 -17.96 9.91 5.10
CA VAL A 196 -18.30 10.34 3.74
C VAL A 196 -19.38 9.42 3.22
N VAL A 197 -20.50 10.00 2.84
CA VAL A 197 -21.61 9.31 2.19
C VAL A 197 -21.57 9.67 0.71
N GLY A 198 -21.28 8.69 -0.14
CA GLY A 198 -21.18 8.86 -1.59
C GLY A 198 -22.53 9.20 -2.26
N PRO A 199 -22.54 9.57 -3.54
CA PRO A 199 -23.76 9.72 -4.30
C PRO A 199 -24.47 8.37 -4.45
N GLN A 200 -25.77 8.39 -4.79
CA GLN A 200 -26.52 7.18 -5.09
C GLN A 200 -26.06 6.58 -6.41
N GLY A 201 -25.71 5.29 -6.40
CA GLY A 201 -25.37 4.52 -7.59
C GLY A 201 -26.60 4.18 -8.44
N ALA A 202 -26.36 3.62 -9.62
CA ALA A 202 -27.43 3.16 -10.53
C ALA A 202 -28.26 2.00 -9.94
N ASP A 203 -27.69 1.27 -8.98
CA ASP A 203 -28.33 0.20 -8.21
C ASP A 203 -29.15 0.71 -7.00
N GLY A 204 -29.23 2.03 -6.81
CA GLY A 204 -29.89 2.66 -5.68
C GLY A 204 -29.07 2.64 -4.38
N MET A 205 -27.89 2.02 -4.35
CA MET A 205 -27.04 1.95 -3.18
C MET A 205 -26.17 3.22 -3.02
N ARG A 206 -25.71 3.48 -1.79
CA ARG A 206 -24.75 4.54 -1.48
C ARG A 206 -23.58 3.95 -0.76
N GLU A 207 -22.38 4.31 -1.17
CA GLU A 207 -21.16 3.91 -0.48
C GLU A 207 -20.93 4.82 0.73
N VAL A 208 -20.62 4.21 1.88
CA VAL A 208 -20.27 4.91 3.11
C VAL A 208 -18.85 4.53 3.48
N ARG A 209 -17.99 5.53 3.65
CA ARG A 209 -16.58 5.37 4.05
C ARG A 209 -16.25 6.32 5.19
N GLY A 210 -15.40 5.87 6.12
CA GLY A 210 -14.98 6.78 7.17
C GLY A 210 -14.00 6.17 8.16
N ARG A 211 -13.64 7.02 9.13
CA ARG A 211 -12.90 6.64 10.33
C ARG A 211 -13.65 7.17 11.52
N VAL A 212 -13.92 6.32 12.47
CA VAL A 212 -14.61 6.67 13.71
C VAL A 212 -13.61 6.71 14.87
N ASP A 213 -13.87 7.57 15.83
CA ASP A 213 -13.14 7.61 17.09
C ASP A 213 -13.48 6.37 17.95
N PRO A 214 -12.71 6.09 19.02
CA PRO A 214 -12.91 4.91 19.86
C PRO A 214 -14.30 4.85 20.49
N VAL A 215 -14.89 5.97 20.87
CA VAL A 215 -16.22 6.04 21.48
C VAL A 215 -17.28 5.64 20.45
N THR A 216 -17.23 6.22 19.27
CA THR A 216 -18.14 5.86 18.16
C THR A 216 -17.94 4.40 17.73
N GLY A 217 -16.71 3.91 17.73
CA GLY A 217 -16.39 2.51 17.46
C GLY A 217 -17.06 1.58 18.47
N ALA A 218 -16.89 1.84 19.75
CA ALA A 218 -17.53 1.05 20.81
C ALA A 218 -19.06 1.08 20.73
N LEU A 219 -19.66 2.24 20.39
CA LEU A 219 -21.11 2.33 20.17
C LEU A 219 -21.57 1.50 18.97
N LEU A 220 -20.80 1.48 17.88
CA LEU A 220 -21.08 0.62 16.72
C LEU A 220 -21.01 -0.87 17.09
N ASP A 221 -20.00 -1.27 17.88
CA ASP A 221 -19.87 -2.65 18.36
C ASP A 221 -21.07 -3.08 19.20
N VAL A 222 -21.54 -2.20 20.09
CA VAL A 222 -22.76 -2.44 20.89
C VAL A 222 -24.00 -2.58 20.00
N VAL A 223 -24.16 -1.70 19.00
CA VAL A 223 -25.29 -1.74 18.06
C VAL A 223 -25.26 -3.06 17.26
N ILE A 224 -24.10 -3.45 16.75
CA ILE A 224 -23.91 -4.69 16.00
C ILE A 224 -24.19 -5.92 16.89
N ALA A 225 -23.64 -5.93 18.09
CA ALA A 225 -23.87 -7.03 19.04
C ALA A 225 -25.36 -7.18 19.41
N LYS A 226 -26.06 -6.05 19.62
CA LYS A 226 -27.45 -6.05 20.04
C LYS A 226 -28.44 -6.39 18.92
N HIS A 227 -28.20 -5.91 17.71
CA HIS A 227 -29.16 -5.98 16.59
C HIS A 227 -28.67 -6.81 15.40
N GLY A 228 -27.38 -7.19 15.35
CA GLY A 228 -26.77 -7.98 14.28
C GLY A 228 -26.64 -9.47 14.55
N ALA A 229 -27.17 -9.96 15.68
CA ALA A 229 -27.18 -11.39 15.98
C ALA A 229 -28.04 -12.15 14.94
N PRO A 230 -27.67 -13.37 14.56
CA PRO A 230 -28.51 -14.19 13.69
C PRO A 230 -29.84 -14.49 14.39
N HIS A 231 -30.93 -14.29 13.69
CA HIS A 231 -32.27 -14.60 14.18
C HIS A 231 -32.77 -15.92 13.59
N THR A 232 -33.18 -16.84 14.44
CA THR A 232 -33.94 -18.01 14.01
C THR A 232 -35.41 -17.61 13.98
N ARG A 233 -36.05 -17.60 12.81
CA ARG A 233 -37.47 -17.32 12.66
C ARG A 233 -38.13 -18.61 12.17
N ASP A 234 -39.14 -19.08 12.92
CA ASP A 234 -39.91 -20.26 12.59
C ASP A 234 -39.10 -21.55 12.37
N GLY A 235 -37.93 -21.68 13.03
CA GLY A 235 -37.02 -22.82 12.89
C GLY A 235 -36.06 -22.77 11.70
N GLU A 236 -36.13 -21.73 10.86
CA GLU A 236 -35.19 -21.53 9.77
C GLU A 236 -34.00 -20.71 10.23
N LEU A 237 -32.81 -21.13 9.77
CA LEU A 237 -31.56 -20.42 10.02
C LEU A 237 -31.52 -19.10 9.22
N ASP A 238 -30.97 -18.06 9.83
CA ASP A 238 -30.75 -16.76 9.16
C ASP A 238 -29.77 -16.90 8.00
N THR A 239 -30.26 -16.69 6.77
CA THR A 239 -29.49 -16.82 5.54
C THR A 239 -28.68 -15.57 5.19
N ARG A 240 -28.84 -14.46 5.94
CA ARG A 240 -28.10 -13.20 5.71
C ARG A 240 -26.64 -13.36 6.08
N SER A 241 -25.73 -12.75 5.31
CA SER A 241 -24.32 -12.64 5.67
C SER A 241 -24.12 -11.77 6.93
N GLN A 242 -22.94 -11.86 7.55
CA GLN A 242 -22.61 -11.00 8.71
C GLN A 242 -22.68 -9.53 8.33
N GLU A 243 -22.22 -9.15 7.14
CA GLU A 243 -22.23 -7.77 6.64
C GLU A 243 -23.68 -7.27 6.45
N GLN A 244 -24.57 -8.10 5.95
CA GLN A 244 -25.99 -7.78 5.83
C GLN A 244 -26.65 -7.58 7.19
N ARG A 245 -26.34 -8.42 8.17
CA ARG A 245 -26.83 -8.24 9.54
C ARG A 245 -26.29 -6.98 10.20
N ASN A 246 -25.01 -6.66 10.00
CA ASN A 246 -24.41 -5.41 10.49
C ASN A 246 -25.07 -4.17 9.89
N HIS A 247 -25.39 -4.20 8.59
CA HIS A 247 -26.14 -3.15 7.92
C HIS A 247 -27.54 -2.98 8.54
N ASP A 248 -28.26 -4.08 8.76
CA ASP A 248 -29.61 -4.05 9.35
C ASP A 248 -29.58 -3.55 10.81
N ALA A 249 -28.54 -3.89 11.56
CA ALA A 249 -28.30 -3.37 12.90
C ALA A 249 -28.12 -1.85 12.91
N LEU A 250 -27.27 -1.35 12.00
CA LEU A 250 -27.06 0.10 11.84
C LEU A 250 -28.37 0.81 11.42
N ARG A 251 -29.10 0.25 10.46
CA ARG A 251 -30.39 0.78 10.03
C ARG A 251 -31.38 0.89 11.19
N THR A 252 -31.45 -0.15 12.03
CA THR A 252 -32.32 -0.16 13.22
C THR A 252 -31.95 0.95 14.20
N ALA A 253 -30.66 1.12 14.49
CA ALA A 253 -30.17 2.17 15.38
C ALA A 253 -30.47 3.58 14.85
N LEU A 254 -30.29 3.79 13.53
CA LEU A 254 -30.59 5.07 12.89
C LEU A 254 -32.10 5.36 12.90
N SER A 255 -32.96 4.38 12.68
CA SER A 255 -34.42 4.55 12.78
C SER A 255 -34.83 4.97 14.19
N ILE A 256 -34.34 4.31 15.21
CA ILE A 256 -34.62 4.65 16.63
C ILE A 256 -34.17 6.10 16.92
N ALA A 257 -32.99 6.48 16.43
CA ALA A 257 -32.46 7.83 16.66
C ALA A 257 -33.28 8.93 15.96
N VAL A 258 -33.86 8.65 14.81
CA VAL A 258 -34.77 9.56 14.08
C VAL A 258 -36.09 9.68 14.80
N ASP A 259 -36.71 8.53 15.16
CA ASP A 259 -38.02 8.48 15.82
C ASP A 259 -37.97 9.15 17.22
N SER A 260 -36.84 9.06 17.94
CA SER A 260 -36.66 9.69 19.24
C SER A 260 -36.61 11.21 19.20
N LYS A 261 -36.29 11.83 18.04
CA LYS A 261 -36.29 13.29 17.85
C LYS A 261 -37.65 13.86 17.53
N GLU A 262 -38.60 13.07 17.07
CA GLU A 262 -39.97 13.55 16.78
C GLU A 262 -40.87 13.63 18.04
N MET A 263 -40.41 13.07 19.17
CA MET A 263 -41.15 13.13 20.43
C MET A 263 -40.64 14.19 21.43
N GLY A 264 -39.73 15.07 21.04
CA GLY A 264 -39.19 16.20 21.80
C GLY A 264 -39.40 17.52 21.08
#